data_4d6f1a1d288f3ad16577d564dd4efb0d
#
_entry.id   4d6f1a1d288f3ad16577d564dd4efb0d
#
_cell.length_a   1.000
_cell.length_b   1.000
_cell.length_c   1.000
_cell.angle_alpha   90.00
_cell.angle_beta   90.00
_cell.angle_gamma   90.00
#
_symmetry.space_group_name_H-M   'P 1'
#
loop_
_entity.id
_entity.type
_entity.pdbx_description
1 polymer ?
#
loop_
_entity_poly.entity_id
_entity_poly.type
_entity_poly.pdbx_seq_one_letter_code
_entity_poly.pdbx_strand_id
1 'polypeptide(L)'
;GRLLSDVDLLVPAAALEGFEKTLLGNGWEAVKLEAYDQRYYRTWMHELPPLRHPERGLEVDIHHTISPLTSRLNPDPEKLFRDSMPLADGRLRVLQPVDMVLHSAVHLFYDGEFINGLRDLVDLADLFAYFGRHAEFWDQLVDRARRQDLLRPLFYSLRYTERFLATDIPASAMQGVVNGAPSDYVVALMDRLVEQVLIPDHPDFPQRWTAIAQWLLYVRSHWLRMPPGLLVRHLLRKQFMRWKHRRATTAVPQQGN
;
A
#
# COMPACT_ATOMS: atom_id res chain seq x y z
N GLY A 1 -7.01 -3.07 -20.13
CA GLY A 1 -6.76 -1.83 -19.42
C GLY A 1 -7.26 -1.92 -18.00
N ARG A 2 -6.62 -1.23 -17.08
CA ARG A 2 -7.03 -1.14 -15.68
C ARG A 2 -8.21 -0.16 -15.56
N LEU A 3 -9.27 -0.57 -14.89
CA LEU A 3 -10.30 0.38 -14.45
C LEU A 3 -9.78 1.08 -13.20
N LEU A 4 -9.76 2.40 -13.22
CA LEU A 4 -9.43 3.20 -12.04
C LEU A 4 -10.69 3.27 -11.16
N SER A 5 -10.57 2.84 -9.91
CA SER A 5 -11.65 2.88 -8.91
C SER A 5 -11.57 4.12 -8.03
N ASP A 6 -10.36 4.59 -7.82
CA ASP A 6 -9.98 5.64 -6.90
C ASP A 6 -8.87 6.51 -7.50
N VAL A 7 -8.68 7.68 -6.91
CA VAL A 7 -7.62 8.61 -7.27
C VAL A 7 -6.83 8.94 -6.01
N ASP A 8 -5.56 8.56 -5.99
CA ASP A 8 -4.65 8.91 -4.90
C ASP A 8 -4.07 10.31 -5.11
N LEU A 9 -4.24 11.17 -4.12
CA LEU A 9 -3.71 12.53 -4.10
C LEU A 9 -2.74 12.69 -2.95
N LEU A 10 -1.51 13.08 -3.24
CA LEU A 10 -0.52 13.44 -2.22
C LEU A 10 -0.58 14.94 -1.98
N VAL A 11 -0.91 15.33 -0.73
CA VAL A 11 -1.09 16.72 -0.29
C VAL A 11 -0.17 17.01 0.90
N PRO A 12 0.53 18.16 0.94
CA PRO A 12 1.32 18.53 2.10
C PRO A 12 0.51 18.51 3.40
N ALA A 13 1.07 17.94 4.49
CA ALA A 13 0.36 17.79 5.75
C ALA A 13 -0.27 19.09 6.27
N ALA A 14 0.42 20.22 6.08
CA ALA A 14 -0.08 21.54 6.48
C ALA A 14 -1.30 22.01 5.66
N ALA A 15 -1.54 21.44 4.48
CA ALA A 15 -2.65 21.81 3.59
C ALA A 15 -3.85 20.86 3.69
N LEU A 16 -3.74 19.74 4.41
CA LEU A 16 -4.77 18.69 4.48
C LEU A 16 -6.15 19.21 4.88
N GLU A 17 -6.24 19.97 5.96
CA GLU A 17 -7.51 20.46 6.48
C GLU A 17 -8.21 21.38 5.46
N GLY A 18 -7.46 22.30 4.86
CA GLY A 18 -7.98 23.21 3.83
C GLY A 18 -8.42 22.47 2.57
N PHE A 19 -7.66 21.45 2.19
CA PHE A 19 -7.94 20.64 1.02
C PHE A 19 -9.21 19.78 1.22
N GLU A 20 -9.33 19.09 2.36
CA GLU A 20 -10.53 18.33 2.75
C GLU A 20 -11.77 19.23 2.74
N LYS A 21 -11.68 20.40 3.39
CA LYS A 21 -12.78 21.39 3.43
C LYS A 21 -13.21 21.83 2.03
N THR A 22 -12.25 22.03 1.13
CA THR A 22 -12.53 22.39 -0.26
C THR A 22 -13.28 21.29 -0.99
N LEU A 23 -12.87 20.04 -0.84
CA LEU A 23 -13.56 18.90 -1.45
C LEU A 23 -14.98 18.75 -0.92
N LEU A 24 -15.17 18.80 0.41
CA LEU A 24 -16.50 18.72 1.02
C LEU A 24 -17.42 19.87 0.53
N GLY A 25 -16.88 21.09 0.37
CA GLY A 25 -17.61 22.22 -0.20
C GLY A 25 -17.95 22.08 -1.69
N ASN A 26 -17.33 21.14 -2.41
CA ASN A 26 -17.57 20.85 -3.82
C ASN A 26 -18.31 19.51 -4.05
N GLY A 27 -19.09 19.06 -3.07
CA GLY A 27 -19.98 17.90 -3.22
C GLY A 27 -19.35 16.54 -2.96
N TRP A 28 -18.12 16.49 -2.44
CA TRP A 28 -17.54 15.25 -1.94
C TRP A 28 -18.09 14.97 -0.54
N GLU A 29 -18.26 13.70 -0.21
CA GLU A 29 -18.78 13.26 1.09
C GLU A 29 -17.79 12.31 1.74
N ALA A 30 -17.59 12.47 3.06
CA ALA A 30 -16.79 11.52 3.81
C ALA A 30 -17.50 10.16 3.88
N VAL A 31 -16.80 9.09 3.55
CA VAL A 31 -17.28 7.73 3.77
C VAL A 31 -17.57 7.55 5.26
N LYS A 32 -18.77 7.04 5.58
CA LYS A 32 -19.20 6.85 6.97
C LYS A 32 -18.32 5.80 7.65
N LEU A 33 -17.45 6.28 8.51
CA LEU A 33 -16.62 5.45 9.39
C LEU A 33 -17.08 5.61 10.84
N GLU A 34 -16.84 4.58 11.66
CA GLU A 34 -17.03 4.72 13.09
C GLU A 34 -16.06 5.75 13.69
N ALA A 35 -16.45 6.40 14.80
CA ALA A 35 -15.64 7.43 15.43
C ALA A 35 -14.21 7.00 15.78
N TYR A 36 -14.01 5.71 16.02
CA TYR A 36 -12.68 5.15 16.24
C TYR A 36 -11.87 5.11 14.94
N ASP A 37 -12.44 4.63 13.85
CA ASP A 37 -11.73 4.54 12.56
C ASP A 37 -11.41 5.94 12.05
N GLN A 38 -12.32 6.91 12.18
CA GLN A 38 -12.07 8.32 11.89
C GLN A 38 -10.83 8.85 12.64
N ARG A 39 -10.78 8.58 13.97
CA ARG A 39 -9.64 9.00 14.78
C ARG A 39 -8.37 8.25 14.43
N TYR A 40 -8.50 6.96 14.06
CA TYR A 40 -7.39 6.11 13.67
C TYR A 40 -6.72 6.66 12.42
N TYR A 41 -7.47 6.95 11.36
CA TYR A 41 -6.97 7.55 10.13
C TYR A 41 -6.22 8.86 10.42
N ARG A 42 -6.86 9.80 11.10
CA ARG A 42 -6.28 11.13 11.36
C ARG A 42 -5.07 11.15 12.27
N THR A 43 -4.87 10.12 13.09
CA THR A 43 -3.79 10.12 14.11
C THR A 43 -2.60 9.26 13.69
N TRP A 44 -2.81 8.16 12.98
CA TRP A 44 -1.79 7.15 12.76
C TRP A 44 -1.60 6.74 11.29
N MET A 45 -2.58 6.99 10.45
CA MET A 45 -2.48 6.65 9.03
C MET A 45 -1.74 7.75 8.24
N HIS A 46 -1.38 7.43 7.04
CA HIS A 46 -0.73 8.32 6.07
C HIS A 46 -1.72 9.05 5.17
N GLU A 47 -3.01 8.85 5.41
CA GLU A 47 -4.12 9.33 4.59
C GLU A 47 -5.29 9.79 5.45
N LEU A 48 -6.16 10.61 4.89
CA LEU A 48 -7.45 10.94 5.46
C LEU A 48 -8.46 9.80 5.21
N PRO A 49 -9.59 9.77 5.94
CA PRO A 49 -10.71 8.92 5.56
C PRO A 49 -11.12 9.16 4.12
N PRO A 50 -11.42 8.11 3.32
CA PRO A 50 -11.80 8.25 1.91
C PRO A 50 -12.96 9.20 1.71
N LEU A 51 -12.89 9.99 0.64
CA LEU A 51 -14.00 10.83 0.20
C LEU A 51 -14.59 10.28 -1.09
N ARG A 52 -15.92 10.33 -1.20
CA ARG A 52 -16.66 9.88 -2.37
C ARG A 52 -17.50 11.01 -2.94
N HIS A 53 -17.53 11.12 -4.28
CA HIS A 53 -18.46 12.02 -4.95
C HIS A 53 -19.71 11.23 -5.37
N PRO A 54 -20.88 11.47 -4.74
CA PRO A 54 -22.07 10.64 -4.93
C PRO A 54 -22.58 10.63 -6.39
N GLU A 55 -22.53 11.76 -7.08
CA GLU A 55 -22.98 11.86 -8.46
C GLU A 55 -22.01 11.26 -9.49
N ARG A 56 -20.70 11.33 -9.21
CA ARG A 56 -19.66 10.83 -10.12
C ARG A 56 -19.26 9.39 -9.87
N GLY A 57 -19.60 8.84 -8.68
CA GLY A 57 -19.23 7.50 -8.27
C GLY A 57 -17.71 7.30 -8.10
N LEU A 58 -16.94 8.38 -7.99
CA LEU A 58 -15.49 8.37 -7.80
C LEU A 58 -15.16 8.43 -6.32
N GLU A 59 -14.07 7.74 -5.95
CA GLU A 59 -13.44 7.85 -4.63
C GLU A 59 -12.09 8.56 -4.79
N VAL A 60 -11.70 9.28 -3.74
CA VAL A 60 -10.40 9.94 -3.65
C VAL A 60 -9.79 9.66 -2.29
N ASP A 61 -8.54 9.20 -2.31
CA ASP A 61 -7.73 8.99 -1.12
C ASP A 61 -6.68 10.08 -1.01
N ILE A 62 -6.72 10.80 0.11
CA ILE A 62 -5.87 11.97 0.33
C ILE A 62 -4.75 11.59 1.26
N HIS A 63 -3.58 11.39 0.69
CA HIS A 63 -2.35 11.03 1.40
C HIS A 63 -1.52 12.26 1.75
N HIS A 64 -0.76 12.20 2.84
CA HIS A 64 0.26 13.19 3.17
C HIS A 64 1.67 12.60 3.22
N THR A 65 1.79 11.29 3.16
CA THR A 65 3.01 10.52 2.96
C THR A 65 2.65 9.16 2.36
N ILE A 66 3.64 8.32 2.03
CA ILE A 66 3.45 7.01 1.38
C ILE A 66 3.49 5.82 2.35
N SER A 67 3.53 6.09 3.66
CA SER A 67 3.57 5.04 4.69
C SER A 67 2.94 5.57 5.98
N PRO A 68 2.23 4.74 6.76
CA PRO A 68 1.66 5.18 8.04
C PRO A 68 2.71 5.79 8.96
N LEU A 69 2.34 6.84 9.69
CA LEU A 69 3.23 7.55 10.61
C LEU A 69 3.83 6.65 11.71
N THR A 70 3.17 5.55 11.99
CA THR A 70 3.60 4.53 12.96
C THR A 70 4.41 3.41 12.34
N SER A 71 4.63 3.43 11.03
CA SER A 71 5.39 2.43 10.28
C SER A 71 6.86 2.39 10.71
N ARG A 72 7.49 1.27 10.44
CA ARG A 72 8.96 1.12 10.57
C ARG A 72 9.73 1.71 9.39
N LEU A 73 9.02 2.10 8.32
CA LEU A 73 9.57 2.89 7.23
C LEU A 73 9.35 4.36 7.55
N ASN A 74 10.32 5.18 7.26
CA ASN A 74 10.26 6.62 7.53
C ASN A 74 10.62 7.45 6.28
N PRO A 75 9.82 7.35 5.19
CA PRO A 75 10.04 8.17 4.01
C PRO A 75 9.77 9.64 4.34
N ASP A 76 10.60 10.52 3.78
CA ASP A 76 10.47 11.96 3.91
C ASP A 76 9.53 12.51 2.81
N PRO A 77 8.29 12.92 3.15
CA PRO A 77 7.32 13.38 2.16
C PRO A 77 7.76 14.69 1.47
N GLU A 78 8.51 15.56 2.13
CA GLU A 78 8.97 16.81 1.55
C GLU A 78 9.87 16.58 0.31
N LYS A 79 10.63 15.47 0.32
CA LYS A 79 11.41 15.08 -0.85
C LYS A 79 10.53 14.61 -2.01
N LEU A 80 9.38 13.96 -1.71
CA LEU A 80 8.43 13.54 -2.74
C LEU A 80 7.82 14.76 -3.43
N PHE A 81 7.39 15.76 -2.65
CA PHE A 81 6.84 17.00 -3.18
C PHE A 81 7.86 17.78 -3.99
N ARG A 82 9.05 18.01 -3.42
CA ARG A 82 10.11 18.81 -4.06
C ARG A 82 10.52 18.25 -5.42
N ASP A 83 10.68 16.93 -5.49
CA ASP A 83 11.24 16.25 -6.65
C ASP A 83 10.14 15.75 -7.61
N SER A 84 8.86 16.03 -7.32
CA SER A 84 7.72 15.71 -8.19
C SER A 84 7.79 16.49 -9.51
N MET A 85 7.18 15.95 -10.56
CA MET A 85 7.21 16.52 -11.90
C MET A 85 5.85 17.17 -12.26
N PRO A 86 5.85 18.35 -12.90
CA PRO A 86 4.60 18.97 -13.36
C PRO A 86 4.00 18.17 -14.53
N LEU A 87 2.68 18.03 -14.54
CA LEU A 87 1.94 17.60 -15.74
C LEU A 87 1.88 18.75 -16.77
N ALA A 88 1.48 18.40 -18.00
CA ALA A 88 1.51 19.32 -19.13
C ALA A 88 0.71 20.63 -18.91
N ASP A 89 -0.35 20.61 -18.09
CA ASP A 89 -1.15 21.78 -17.75
C ASP A 89 -0.59 22.62 -16.58
N GLY A 90 0.47 22.13 -15.92
CA GLY A 90 1.13 22.77 -14.79
C GLY A 90 0.32 22.85 -13.49
N ARG A 91 -0.94 22.36 -13.48
CA ARG A 91 -1.83 22.40 -12.31
C ARG A 91 -1.60 21.26 -11.34
N LEU A 92 -1.28 20.09 -11.89
CA LEU A 92 -1.00 18.88 -11.13
C LEU A 92 0.47 18.51 -11.28
N ARG A 93 0.95 17.75 -10.32
CA ARG A 93 2.27 17.15 -10.33
C ARG A 93 2.13 15.65 -10.13
N VAL A 94 3.08 14.90 -10.62
CA VAL A 94 3.19 13.45 -10.41
C VAL A 94 4.51 13.12 -9.74
N LEU A 95 4.57 12.01 -9.06
CA LEU A 95 5.84 11.51 -8.52
C LEU A 95 6.84 11.32 -9.66
N GLN A 96 8.11 11.56 -9.39
CA GLN A 96 9.17 11.18 -10.34
C GLN A 96 9.24 9.65 -10.51
N PRO A 97 9.80 9.13 -11.62
CA PRO A 97 9.80 7.69 -11.93
C PRO A 97 10.23 6.77 -10.80
N VAL A 98 11.33 7.11 -10.12
CA VAL A 98 11.85 6.31 -9.01
C VAL A 98 10.90 6.31 -7.80
N ASP A 99 10.22 7.41 -7.53
CA ASP A 99 9.24 7.51 -6.45
C ASP A 99 7.93 6.79 -6.79
N MET A 100 7.51 6.73 -8.07
CA MET A 100 6.38 5.90 -8.52
C MET A 100 6.64 4.43 -8.21
N VAL A 101 7.82 3.93 -8.54
CA VAL A 101 8.22 2.56 -8.23
C VAL A 101 8.26 2.31 -6.73
N LEU A 102 8.86 3.20 -5.95
CA LEU A 102 8.99 3.04 -4.50
C LEU A 102 7.62 3.11 -3.80
N HIS A 103 6.71 3.96 -4.24
CA HIS A 103 5.34 4.00 -3.76
C HIS A 103 4.63 2.65 -4.02
N SER A 104 4.66 2.16 -5.26
CA SER A 104 4.07 0.86 -5.62
C SER A 104 4.68 -0.30 -4.83
N ALA A 105 6.00 -0.25 -4.57
CA ALA A 105 6.70 -1.23 -3.76
C ALA A 105 6.24 -1.22 -2.29
N VAL A 106 6.07 -0.05 -1.70
CA VAL A 106 5.54 0.11 -0.33
C VAL A 106 4.12 -0.41 -0.26
N HIS A 107 3.27 0.01 -1.21
CA HIS A 107 1.88 -0.41 -1.29
C HIS A 107 1.77 -1.94 -1.32
N LEU A 108 2.45 -2.62 -2.24
CA LEU A 108 2.37 -4.08 -2.38
C LEU A 108 2.93 -4.82 -1.15
N PHE A 109 4.08 -4.43 -0.61
CA PHE A 109 4.79 -5.23 0.39
C PHE A 109 4.60 -4.79 1.84
N TYR A 110 3.98 -3.64 2.09
CA TYR A 110 3.73 -3.11 3.42
C TYR A 110 2.24 -2.93 3.76
N ASP A 111 1.36 -2.70 2.78
CA ASP A 111 -0.09 -2.63 3.06
C ASP A 111 -0.72 -4.01 3.26
N GLY A 112 -0.12 -5.06 2.74
CA GLY A 112 -0.25 -6.42 3.23
C GLY A 112 -1.51 -7.18 2.86
N GLU A 113 -2.39 -6.59 2.06
CA GLU A 113 -3.51 -7.31 1.46
C GLU A 113 -3.13 -7.71 0.03
N PHE A 114 -2.53 -8.89 -0.13
CA PHE A 114 -2.14 -9.42 -1.44
C PHE A 114 -3.33 -9.89 -2.30
N ILE A 115 -4.53 -9.33 -2.11
CA ILE A 115 -5.75 -9.72 -2.85
C ILE A 115 -5.55 -9.56 -4.37
N ASN A 116 -4.89 -8.49 -4.78
CA ASN A 116 -4.52 -8.22 -6.17
C ASN A 116 -3.01 -8.31 -6.41
N GLY A 117 -2.28 -9.02 -5.56
CA GLY A 117 -0.83 -8.98 -5.50
C GLY A 117 -0.13 -9.33 -6.82
N LEU A 118 -0.67 -10.26 -7.60
CA LEU A 118 -0.11 -10.58 -8.93
C LEU A 118 -0.25 -9.41 -9.90
N ARG A 119 -1.40 -8.72 -9.90
CA ARG A 119 -1.62 -7.53 -10.73
C ARG A 119 -0.66 -6.40 -10.34
N ASP A 120 -0.53 -6.14 -9.04
CA ASP A 120 0.33 -5.08 -8.55
C ASP A 120 1.82 -5.40 -8.79
N LEU A 121 2.18 -6.69 -8.81
CA LEU A 121 3.51 -7.14 -9.20
C LEU A 121 3.76 -6.94 -10.71
N VAL A 122 2.75 -7.15 -11.56
CA VAL A 122 2.82 -6.86 -13.01
C VAL A 122 2.96 -5.36 -13.23
N ASP A 123 2.21 -4.52 -12.52
CA ASP A 123 2.34 -3.06 -12.60
C ASP A 123 3.78 -2.61 -12.24
N LEU A 124 4.41 -3.23 -11.22
CA LEU A 124 5.82 -2.98 -10.89
C LEU A 124 6.77 -3.42 -12.01
N ALA A 125 6.55 -4.60 -12.59
CA ALA A 125 7.37 -5.07 -13.71
C ALA A 125 7.26 -4.15 -14.93
N ASP A 126 6.06 -3.64 -15.23
CA ASP A 126 5.83 -2.68 -16.29
C ASP A 126 6.54 -1.34 -16.04
N LEU A 127 6.52 -0.85 -14.79
CA LEU A 127 7.29 0.34 -14.39
C LEU A 127 8.80 0.12 -14.57
N PHE A 128 9.33 -1.04 -14.16
CA PHE A 128 10.73 -1.39 -14.39
C PHE A 128 11.08 -1.49 -15.87
N ALA A 129 10.23 -2.13 -16.67
CA ALA A 129 10.45 -2.25 -18.12
C ALA A 129 10.37 -0.89 -18.83
N TYR A 130 9.51 0.01 -18.38
CA TYR A 130 9.35 1.32 -18.97
C TYR A 130 10.48 2.27 -18.61
N PHE A 131 10.76 2.44 -17.31
CA PHE A 131 11.76 3.40 -16.83
C PHE A 131 13.17 2.84 -16.88
N GLY A 132 13.36 1.52 -16.74
CA GLY A 132 14.66 0.86 -16.75
C GLY A 132 15.42 0.93 -18.09
N ARG A 133 14.78 1.43 -19.14
CA ARG A 133 15.42 1.73 -20.42
C ARG A 133 16.40 2.90 -20.34
N HIS A 134 16.27 3.75 -19.34
CA HIS A 134 17.16 4.88 -19.09
C HIS A 134 18.35 4.42 -18.24
N ALA A 135 19.56 4.63 -18.73
CA ALA A 135 20.78 4.08 -18.14
C ALA A 135 20.96 4.44 -16.66
N GLU A 136 20.56 5.65 -16.26
CA GLU A 136 20.73 6.15 -14.89
C GLU A 136 19.60 5.74 -13.92
N PHE A 137 18.51 5.18 -14.45
CA PHE A 137 17.31 4.90 -13.64
C PHE A 137 17.60 3.97 -12.47
N TRP A 138 18.32 2.88 -12.69
CA TRP A 138 18.57 1.86 -11.67
C TRP A 138 19.43 2.40 -10.53
N ASP A 139 20.46 3.16 -10.83
CA ASP A 139 21.31 3.79 -9.81
C ASP A 139 20.53 4.84 -9.03
N GLN A 140 19.74 5.66 -9.72
CA GLN A 140 18.85 6.64 -9.08
C GLN A 140 17.79 5.98 -8.18
N LEU A 141 17.21 4.85 -8.61
CA LEU A 141 16.22 4.11 -7.85
C LEU A 141 16.79 3.56 -6.55
N VAL A 142 17.95 2.91 -6.63
CA VAL A 142 18.62 2.33 -5.44
C VAL A 142 19.05 3.44 -4.48
N ASP A 143 19.61 4.53 -5.01
CA ASP A 143 20.06 5.66 -4.20
C ASP A 143 18.87 6.39 -3.54
N ARG A 144 17.78 6.57 -4.28
CA ARG A 144 16.52 7.12 -3.74
C ARG A 144 15.93 6.22 -2.64
N ALA A 145 15.89 4.91 -2.85
CA ALA A 145 15.41 3.96 -1.86
C ALA A 145 16.25 4.01 -0.57
N ARG A 146 17.56 4.17 -0.69
CA ARG A 146 18.45 4.31 0.47
C ARG A 146 18.18 5.61 1.24
N ARG A 147 18.02 6.73 0.54
CA ARG A 147 17.76 8.04 1.16
C ARG A 147 16.38 8.17 1.78
N GLN A 148 15.43 7.33 1.34
CA GLN A 148 14.03 7.33 1.82
C GLN A 148 13.72 6.16 2.78
N ASP A 149 14.71 5.39 3.20
CA ASP A 149 14.54 4.19 4.06
C ASP A 149 13.63 3.13 3.41
N LEU A 150 13.67 3.00 2.08
CA LEU A 150 12.81 2.11 1.29
C LEU A 150 13.56 0.96 0.60
N LEU A 151 14.80 0.64 1.04
CA LEU A 151 15.57 -0.46 0.44
C LEU A 151 14.87 -1.81 0.58
N ARG A 152 14.16 -2.05 1.69
CA ARG A 152 13.48 -3.34 1.92
C ARG A 152 12.28 -3.58 1.00
N PRO A 153 11.31 -2.66 0.84
CA PRO A 153 10.26 -2.83 -0.16
C PRO A 153 10.84 -2.94 -1.58
N LEU A 154 11.87 -2.18 -1.92
CA LEU A 154 12.53 -2.30 -3.22
C LEU A 154 13.19 -3.67 -3.40
N PHE A 155 13.89 -4.21 -2.38
CA PHE A 155 14.45 -5.57 -2.43
C PHE A 155 13.40 -6.62 -2.79
N TYR A 156 12.24 -6.58 -2.14
CA TYR A 156 11.17 -7.52 -2.45
C TYR A 156 10.59 -7.31 -3.87
N SER A 157 10.47 -6.06 -4.30
CA SER A 157 9.98 -5.74 -5.65
C SER A 157 10.89 -6.30 -6.75
N LEU A 158 12.19 -6.04 -6.65
CA LEU A 158 13.17 -6.57 -7.61
C LEU A 158 13.18 -8.10 -7.59
N ARG A 159 13.25 -8.70 -6.38
CA ARG A 159 13.29 -10.15 -6.23
C ARG A 159 12.08 -10.85 -6.85
N TYR A 160 10.88 -10.35 -6.58
CA TYR A 160 9.68 -11.07 -7.01
C TYR A 160 9.26 -10.77 -8.43
N THR A 161 9.55 -9.60 -8.98
CA THR A 161 9.37 -9.34 -10.42
C THR A 161 10.35 -10.18 -11.26
N GLU A 162 11.61 -10.31 -10.84
CA GLU A 162 12.57 -11.21 -11.49
C GLU A 162 12.11 -12.66 -11.38
N ARG A 163 11.77 -13.13 -10.16
CA ARG A 163 11.42 -14.54 -9.91
C ARG A 163 10.15 -15.01 -10.61
N PHE A 164 9.08 -14.21 -10.60
CA PHE A 164 7.76 -14.65 -11.09
C PHE A 164 7.43 -14.14 -12.48
N LEU A 165 8.03 -13.05 -12.92
CA LEU A 165 7.73 -12.41 -14.20
C LEU A 165 8.93 -12.35 -15.14
N ALA A 166 10.08 -12.91 -14.72
CA ALA A 166 11.34 -12.87 -15.48
C ALA A 166 11.74 -11.46 -15.93
N THR A 167 11.44 -10.45 -15.09
CA THR A 167 11.82 -9.07 -15.36
C THR A 167 13.35 -8.96 -15.41
N ASP A 168 13.87 -8.31 -16.43
CA ASP A 168 15.32 -8.09 -16.58
C ASP A 168 15.80 -7.00 -15.59
N ILE A 169 16.36 -7.45 -14.48
CA ILE A 169 16.88 -6.60 -13.41
C ILE A 169 18.40 -6.61 -13.45
N PRO A 170 19.07 -5.45 -13.61
CA PRO A 170 20.54 -5.38 -13.59
C PRO A 170 21.10 -5.92 -12.27
N ALA A 171 22.17 -6.72 -12.37
CA ALA A 171 22.85 -7.28 -11.19
C ALA A 171 23.33 -6.17 -10.22
N SER A 172 23.71 -5.00 -10.72
CA SER A 172 24.08 -3.83 -9.91
C SER A 172 22.93 -3.33 -9.04
N ALA A 173 21.70 -3.31 -9.57
CA ALA A 173 20.50 -2.92 -8.82
C ALA A 173 20.21 -3.93 -7.70
N MET A 174 20.26 -5.25 -7.99
CA MET A 174 20.11 -6.29 -6.98
C MET A 174 21.17 -6.19 -5.88
N GLN A 175 22.42 -5.97 -6.24
CA GLN A 175 23.50 -5.75 -5.26
C GLN A 175 23.28 -4.48 -4.41
N GLY A 176 22.79 -3.42 -5.02
CA GLY A 176 22.54 -2.15 -4.35
C GLY A 176 21.48 -2.21 -3.26
N VAL A 177 20.55 -3.19 -3.32
CA VAL A 177 19.49 -3.37 -2.33
C VAL A 177 19.77 -4.44 -1.27
N VAL A 178 20.89 -5.15 -1.33
CA VAL A 178 21.23 -6.23 -0.40
C VAL A 178 21.18 -5.78 1.07
N ASN A 179 21.60 -4.56 1.36
CA ASN A 179 21.54 -4.00 2.72
C ASN A 179 20.09 -3.77 3.22
N GLY A 180 19.11 -3.79 2.34
CA GLY A 180 17.68 -3.79 2.69
C GLY A 180 17.10 -5.19 2.88
N ALA A 181 17.81 -6.24 2.47
CA ALA A 181 17.35 -7.61 2.61
C ALA A 181 17.18 -7.99 4.09
N PRO A 182 16.13 -8.74 4.45
CA PRO A 182 16.05 -9.36 5.76
C PRO A 182 17.01 -10.56 5.83
N SER A 183 17.04 -11.24 7.01
CA SER A 183 17.79 -12.49 7.13
C SER A 183 17.30 -13.57 6.16
N ASP A 184 18.17 -14.51 5.80
CA ASP A 184 17.86 -15.57 4.83
C ASP A 184 16.63 -16.40 5.22
N TYR A 185 16.41 -16.63 6.51
CA TYR A 185 15.21 -17.31 7.01
C TYR A 185 13.93 -16.52 6.69
N VAL A 186 13.97 -15.21 6.84
CA VAL A 186 12.82 -14.35 6.52
C VAL A 186 12.63 -14.29 5.01
N VAL A 187 13.70 -14.24 4.22
CA VAL A 187 13.61 -14.31 2.75
C VAL A 187 12.96 -15.63 2.34
N ALA A 188 13.45 -16.77 2.84
CA ALA A 188 12.91 -18.09 2.51
C ALA A 188 11.42 -18.25 2.92
N LEU A 189 11.04 -17.69 4.08
CA LEU A 189 9.65 -17.67 4.52
C LEU A 189 8.79 -16.80 3.58
N MET A 190 9.25 -15.59 3.27
CA MET A 190 8.55 -14.67 2.38
C MET A 190 8.40 -15.26 0.98
N ASP A 191 9.41 -15.94 0.45
CA ASP A 191 9.35 -16.60 -0.85
C ASP A 191 8.20 -17.61 -0.91
N ARG A 192 8.02 -18.42 0.13
CA ARG A 192 6.93 -19.40 0.22
C ARG A 192 5.56 -18.73 0.38
N LEU A 193 5.47 -17.70 1.24
CA LEU A 193 4.21 -17.02 1.49
C LEU A 193 3.75 -16.26 0.25
N VAL A 194 4.64 -15.51 -0.40
CA VAL A 194 4.32 -14.72 -1.59
C VAL A 194 3.95 -15.64 -2.77
N GLU A 195 4.68 -16.75 -2.96
CA GLU A 195 4.34 -17.75 -3.98
C GLU A 195 2.91 -18.27 -3.79
N GLN A 196 2.50 -18.59 -2.56
CA GLN A 196 1.16 -19.10 -2.26
C GLN A 196 0.04 -18.08 -2.51
N VAL A 197 0.29 -16.78 -2.32
CA VAL A 197 -0.74 -15.74 -2.47
C VAL A 197 -0.80 -15.14 -3.88
N LEU A 198 0.27 -15.28 -4.67
CA LEU A 198 0.31 -14.81 -6.05
C LEU A 198 -0.28 -15.81 -7.05
N ILE A 199 -0.32 -17.11 -6.71
CA ILE A 199 -0.93 -18.10 -7.57
C ILE A 199 -2.44 -17.87 -7.62
N PRO A 200 -3.03 -17.66 -8.82
CA PRO A 200 -4.47 -17.49 -8.95
C PRO A 200 -5.24 -18.69 -8.42
N ASP A 201 -6.38 -18.45 -7.79
CA ASP A 201 -7.27 -19.52 -7.34
C ASP A 201 -7.85 -20.26 -8.56
N HIS A 202 -7.64 -21.57 -8.62
CA HIS A 202 -8.12 -22.40 -9.73
C HIS A 202 -8.74 -23.69 -9.20
N PRO A 203 -9.92 -24.11 -9.71
CA PRO A 203 -10.64 -25.28 -9.22
C PRO A 203 -9.82 -26.58 -9.25
N ASP A 204 -8.99 -26.75 -10.28
CA ASP A 204 -8.16 -27.95 -10.47
C ASP A 204 -6.89 -27.97 -9.61
N PHE A 205 -6.55 -26.83 -8.99
CA PHE A 205 -5.36 -26.65 -8.15
C PHE A 205 -5.73 -25.97 -6.82
N PRO A 206 -6.49 -26.65 -5.94
CA PRO A 206 -6.93 -26.04 -4.69
C PRO A 206 -5.74 -25.71 -3.78
N GLN A 207 -5.61 -24.44 -3.47
CA GLN A 207 -4.54 -23.90 -2.65
C GLN A 207 -4.86 -24.06 -1.17
N ARG A 208 -4.45 -25.16 -0.55
CA ARG A 208 -4.75 -25.44 0.87
C ARG A 208 -4.12 -24.46 1.86
N TRP A 209 -3.00 -23.83 1.47
CA TRP A 209 -2.20 -22.97 2.35
C TRP A 209 -2.39 -21.49 2.10
N THR A 210 -3.11 -21.08 1.05
CA THR A 210 -3.28 -19.66 0.66
C THR A 210 -3.90 -18.83 1.79
N ALA A 211 -4.94 -19.32 2.46
CA ALA A 211 -5.56 -18.59 3.57
C ALA A 211 -4.61 -18.38 4.75
N ILE A 212 -3.75 -19.37 5.03
CA ILE A 212 -2.73 -19.25 6.10
C ILE A 212 -1.64 -18.27 5.66
N ALA A 213 -1.20 -18.34 4.40
CA ALA A 213 -0.20 -17.43 3.87
C ALA A 213 -0.71 -15.97 3.87
N GLN A 214 -1.95 -15.74 3.43
CA GLN A 214 -2.60 -14.44 3.50
C GLN A 214 -2.69 -13.92 4.95
N TRP A 215 -3.09 -14.77 5.89
CA TRP A 215 -3.15 -14.39 7.29
C TRP A 215 -1.78 -14.04 7.87
N LEU A 216 -0.74 -14.80 7.55
CA LEU A 216 0.63 -14.52 8.01
C LEU A 216 1.16 -13.20 7.42
N LEU A 217 0.91 -12.94 6.12
CA LEU A 217 1.27 -11.68 5.49
C LEU A 217 0.49 -10.50 6.06
N TYR A 218 -0.80 -10.69 6.36
CA TYR A 218 -1.63 -9.71 7.06
C TYR A 218 -1.06 -9.37 8.44
N VAL A 219 -0.72 -10.38 9.26
CA VAL A 219 -0.09 -10.17 10.57
C VAL A 219 1.24 -9.45 10.43
N ARG A 220 2.08 -9.85 9.44
CA ARG A 220 3.35 -9.19 9.16
C ARG A 220 3.16 -7.72 8.80
N SER A 221 2.22 -7.40 7.93
CA SER A 221 1.98 -6.02 7.51
C SER A 221 1.58 -5.13 8.68
N HIS A 222 0.69 -5.61 9.54
CA HIS A 222 0.31 -4.88 10.75
C HIS A 222 1.47 -4.69 11.72
N TRP A 223 2.32 -5.73 11.88
CA TRP A 223 3.54 -5.62 12.68
C TRP A 223 4.53 -4.57 12.13
N LEU A 224 4.61 -4.42 10.82
CA LEU A 224 5.48 -3.43 10.19
C LEU A 224 4.92 -2.01 10.27
N ARG A 225 3.59 -1.87 10.22
CA ARG A 225 2.91 -0.58 10.23
C ARG A 225 2.62 -0.02 11.62
N MET A 226 2.61 -0.87 12.67
CA MET A 226 2.19 -0.46 14.01
C MET A 226 3.17 -0.92 15.08
N PRO A 227 3.40 -0.10 16.14
CA PRO A 227 4.02 -0.58 17.36
C PRO A 227 3.20 -1.70 18.01
N PRO A 228 3.84 -2.70 18.66
CA PRO A 228 3.15 -3.85 19.22
C PRO A 228 1.98 -3.51 20.15
N GLY A 229 2.14 -2.51 21.01
CA GLY A 229 1.09 -2.07 21.93
C GLY A 229 -0.14 -1.52 21.20
N LEU A 230 0.06 -0.75 20.12
CA LEU A 230 -1.03 -0.24 19.30
C LEU A 230 -1.70 -1.37 18.51
N LEU A 231 -0.91 -2.32 17.99
CA LEU A 231 -1.40 -3.50 17.28
C LEU A 231 -2.32 -4.35 18.15
N VAL A 232 -1.90 -4.71 19.36
CA VAL A 232 -2.71 -5.48 20.30
C VAL A 232 -4.03 -4.76 20.61
N ARG A 233 -3.95 -3.46 20.91
CA ARG A 233 -5.15 -2.65 21.18
C ARG A 233 -6.10 -2.61 19.99
N HIS A 234 -5.57 -2.45 18.78
CA HIS A 234 -6.35 -2.43 17.54
C HIS A 234 -7.05 -3.78 17.29
N LEU A 235 -6.31 -4.89 17.40
CA LEU A 235 -6.85 -6.23 17.19
C LEU A 235 -7.94 -6.59 18.22
N LEU A 236 -7.70 -6.31 19.51
CA LEU A 236 -8.70 -6.54 20.55
C LEU A 236 -9.99 -5.75 20.29
N ARG A 237 -9.83 -4.48 19.87
CA ARG A 237 -10.99 -3.64 19.57
C ARG A 237 -11.76 -4.14 18.34
N LYS A 238 -11.08 -4.48 17.24
CA LYS A 238 -11.75 -5.05 16.04
C LYS A 238 -12.45 -6.35 16.37
N GLN A 239 -11.86 -7.20 17.20
CA GLN A 239 -12.49 -8.44 17.65
C GLN A 239 -13.74 -8.16 18.48
N PHE A 240 -13.69 -7.21 19.41
CA PHE A 240 -14.82 -6.79 20.22
C PHE A 240 -15.96 -6.23 19.37
N MET A 241 -15.62 -5.41 18.35
CA MET A 241 -16.62 -4.84 17.45
C MET A 241 -17.30 -5.90 16.57
N ARG A 242 -16.51 -6.84 16.01
CA ARG A 242 -17.07 -8.00 15.26
C ARG A 242 -18.00 -8.84 16.13
N TRP A 243 -17.66 -9.06 17.39
CA TRP A 243 -18.49 -9.76 18.33
C TRP A 243 -19.81 -9.01 18.64
N LYS A 244 -19.74 -7.69 18.84
CA LYS A 244 -20.90 -6.83 19.06
C LYS A 244 -21.84 -6.84 17.84
N HIS A 245 -21.31 -6.73 16.62
CA HIS A 245 -22.10 -6.80 15.38
C HIS A 245 -22.80 -8.17 15.24
N ARG A 246 -22.09 -9.27 15.47
CA ARG A 246 -22.68 -10.61 15.40
C ARG A 246 -23.86 -10.76 16.38
N ARG A 247 -23.75 -10.24 17.60
CA ARG A 247 -24.84 -10.27 18.58
C ARG A 247 -26.02 -9.39 18.18
N ALA A 248 -25.80 -8.24 17.56
CA ALA A 248 -26.87 -7.38 17.08
C ALA A 248 -27.65 -8.02 15.93
N THR A 249 -26.97 -8.74 15.03
CA THR A 249 -27.60 -9.43 13.89
C THR A 249 -28.39 -10.67 14.32
N THR A 250 -27.97 -11.34 15.40
CA THR A 250 -28.72 -12.50 15.97
C THR A 250 -29.90 -12.09 16.86
N ALA A 251 -30.02 -10.82 17.23
CA ALA A 251 -31.09 -10.30 18.07
C ALA A 251 -32.31 -9.74 17.31
N VAL A 252 -32.31 -9.80 15.95
CA VAL A 252 -33.50 -9.45 15.16
C VAL A 252 -34.40 -10.70 15.09
N PRO A 253 -35.59 -10.72 15.72
CA PRO A 253 -36.53 -11.81 15.59
C PRO A 253 -36.98 -11.89 14.13
N GLN A 254 -36.89 -13.08 13.53
CA GLN A 254 -37.67 -13.39 12.33
C GLN A 254 -39.15 -13.15 12.67
N GLN A 255 -39.68 -12.01 12.24
CA GLN A 255 -41.13 -11.86 12.20
C GLN A 255 -41.61 -12.81 11.11
N GLY A 256 -42.20 -13.89 11.59
CA GLY A 256 -42.82 -14.88 10.75
C GLY A 256 -44.01 -14.32 9.98
N ASN A 257 -44.10 -14.79 8.77
CA ASN A 257 -45.38 -14.93 8.06
C ASN A 257 -45.51 -16.37 7.63
#